data_f600e7c647a003b80272bf587136cb3e
#
_entry.id   f600e7c647a003b80272bf587136cb3e
#
_cell.length_a   1.000
_cell.length_b   1.000
_cell.length_c   1.000
_cell.angle_alpha   90.00
_cell.angle_beta   90.00
_cell.angle_gamma   90.00
#
_symmetry.space_group_name_H-M   'P 1'
#
loop_
_entity.id
_entity.type
_entity.pdbx_description
1 polymer ?
#
loop_
_entity_poly.entity_id
_entity_poly.type
_entity_poly.pdbx_seq_one_letter_code
_entity_poly.pdbx_strand_id
1 'polypeptide(L)'
;IPRFFCRALCPLGATLGILSRFSLFRIERSIDACIDCDLCLQRCEGASDPHTNLRKSECFVCFNCIDDCPHDALSFAFAAPVEHQVTWPDVDRRKAVLAGLVGLFTFSFSRRSGDLDKNFQKEVIRPPGSVAETAFLERCIKCDQCLRVCPTNVLQPAWFESGIEGVWTPVMNMRMGYCELNCTLCGQVCPTGAIQKISIEQKLGIAGFEDLGAVKTGTAFYDRGRCLPWAMDTACVVCEEVCPTSPKAIYSRQVEVTTRYGEQLRLRQPYVDPEVCIGCGICEHECPVRDHRAIRVTAVGETRSVDRTLLLSLVEGDGENNARLAGNPEIAERHTGA
;
A
#
# COMPACT_ATOMS: atom_id res chain seq x y z
N ILE A 1 -19.48 -12.44 20.37
CA ILE A 1 -19.84 -11.03 20.66
C ILE A 1 -20.16 -10.39 19.32
N PRO A 2 -21.44 -10.02 19.05
CA PRO A 2 -21.79 -9.40 17.80
C PRO A 2 -21.05 -8.06 17.62
N ARG A 3 -20.52 -7.83 16.42
CA ARG A 3 -19.80 -6.61 16.01
C ARG A 3 -18.62 -6.23 16.92
N PHE A 4 -17.86 -7.21 17.36
CA PHE A 4 -16.71 -7.00 18.26
C PHE A 4 -15.76 -5.88 17.78
N PHE A 5 -15.43 -5.86 16.50
CA PHE A 5 -14.54 -4.83 15.93
C PHE A 5 -15.11 -3.40 16.13
N CYS A 6 -16.39 -3.20 15.77
CA CYS A 6 -17.02 -1.88 15.85
C CYS A 6 -17.16 -1.38 17.29
N ARG A 7 -17.31 -2.31 18.26
CA ARG A 7 -17.51 -1.99 19.68
C ARG A 7 -16.22 -1.79 20.46
N ALA A 8 -15.17 -2.56 20.12
CA ALA A 8 -13.95 -2.62 20.94
C ALA A 8 -12.71 -2.00 20.27
N LEU A 9 -12.65 -1.99 18.94
CA LEU A 9 -11.43 -1.65 18.22
C LEU A 9 -11.58 -0.45 17.24
N CYS A 10 -12.80 -0.14 16.80
CA CYS A 10 -13.03 0.90 15.81
C CYS A 10 -12.95 2.31 16.42
N PRO A 11 -11.98 3.17 16.03
CA PRO A 11 -11.88 4.55 16.55
C PRO A 11 -13.13 5.39 16.23
N LEU A 12 -13.70 5.19 15.04
CA LEU A 12 -14.93 5.86 14.62
C LEU A 12 -16.12 5.44 15.49
N GLY A 13 -16.24 4.14 15.80
CA GLY A 13 -17.25 3.64 16.74
C GLY A 13 -17.11 4.25 18.14
N ALA A 14 -15.88 4.41 18.61
CA ALA A 14 -15.60 5.04 19.91
C ALA A 14 -16.00 6.53 19.91
N THR A 15 -15.66 7.31 18.89
CA THR A 15 -16.03 8.73 18.80
C THR A 15 -17.54 8.93 18.68
N LEU A 16 -18.22 8.14 17.84
CA LEU A 16 -19.68 8.17 17.72
C LEU A 16 -20.36 7.73 19.02
N GLY A 17 -19.82 6.74 19.72
CA GLY A 17 -20.31 6.28 21.02
C GLY A 17 -20.19 7.35 22.12
N ILE A 18 -19.16 8.18 22.09
CA ILE A 18 -19.02 9.33 23.00
C ILE A 18 -20.07 10.39 22.67
N LEU A 19 -20.25 10.74 21.40
CA LEU A 19 -21.22 11.74 20.96
C LEU A 19 -22.66 11.31 21.25
N SER A 20 -22.99 10.03 21.09
CA SER A 20 -24.34 9.49 21.32
C SER A 20 -24.80 9.58 22.78
N ARG A 21 -23.85 9.70 23.72
CA ARG A 21 -24.18 9.93 25.14
C ARG A 21 -24.94 11.24 25.39
N PHE A 22 -24.66 12.24 24.56
CA PHE A 22 -25.29 13.55 24.61
C PHE A 22 -26.52 13.65 23.70
N SER A 23 -26.94 12.54 23.09
CA SER A 23 -28.08 12.51 22.19
C SER A 23 -29.36 12.82 22.97
N LEU A 24 -30.12 13.77 22.42
CA LEU A 24 -31.45 14.14 22.91
C LEU A 24 -32.56 13.18 22.44
N PHE A 25 -32.24 12.38 21.41
CA PHE A 25 -33.18 11.39 20.88
C PHE A 25 -32.75 9.99 21.30
N ARG A 26 -33.74 9.19 21.69
CA ARG A 26 -33.53 7.82 22.16
C ARG A 26 -34.74 6.93 21.93
N ILE A 27 -34.49 5.63 21.94
CA ILE A 27 -35.54 4.63 22.00
C ILE A 27 -35.86 4.39 23.51
N GLU A 28 -37.12 4.48 23.86
CA GLU A 28 -37.61 4.20 25.20
C GLU A 28 -38.52 2.98 25.20
N ARG A 29 -38.48 2.20 26.28
CA ARG A 29 -39.34 1.04 26.52
C ARG A 29 -40.38 1.35 27.56
N SER A 30 -41.65 1.08 27.22
CA SER A 30 -42.74 1.02 28.20
C SER A 30 -42.73 -0.34 28.88
N ILE A 31 -42.54 -0.35 30.19
CA ILE A 31 -42.50 -1.59 30.99
C ILE A 31 -43.86 -2.25 30.99
N ASP A 32 -44.94 -1.45 31.06
CA ASP A 32 -46.32 -1.94 31.18
C ASP A 32 -46.83 -2.62 29.90
N ALA A 33 -46.32 -2.21 28.71
CA ALA A 33 -46.70 -2.77 27.45
C ALA A 33 -45.78 -3.95 27.02
N CYS A 34 -44.64 -4.12 27.65
CA CYS A 34 -43.66 -5.13 27.28
C CYS A 34 -43.99 -6.49 27.89
N ILE A 35 -44.03 -7.53 27.06
CA ILE A 35 -44.25 -8.93 27.43
C ILE A 35 -43.01 -9.79 27.52
N ASP A 36 -41.81 -9.17 27.47
CA ASP A 36 -40.52 -9.83 27.57
C ASP A 36 -40.28 -10.94 26.49
N CYS A 37 -40.71 -10.69 25.25
CA CYS A 37 -40.59 -11.65 24.15
C CYS A 37 -39.21 -11.68 23.49
N ASP A 38 -38.30 -10.81 23.84
CA ASP A 38 -36.90 -10.71 23.35
C ASP A 38 -36.70 -10.49 21.83
N LEU A 39 -37.77 -10.24 21.07
CA LEU A 39 -37.68 -9.98 19.63
C LEU A 39 -36.79 -8.77 19.31
N CYS A 40 -36.88 -7.71 20.11
CA CYS A 40 -36.09 -6.51 19.98
C CYS A 40 -34.56 -6.78 20.17
N LEU A 41 -34.17 -7.78 20.98
CA LEU A 41 -32.78 -8.21 21.12
C LEU A 41 -32.28 -8.94 19.89
N GLN A 42 -33.09 -9.86 19.34
CA GLN A 42 -32.72 -10.66 18.18
C GLN A 42 -32.55 -9.79 16.92
N ARG A 43 -33.35 -8.74 16.80
CA ARG A 43 -33.34 -7.81 15.67
C ARG A 43 -32.43 -6.60 15.87
N CYS A 44 -31.81 -6.46 17.03
CA CYS A 44 -30.92 -5.32 17.30
C CYS A 44 -29.59 -5.41 16.55
N GLU A 45 -29.45 -4.60 15.51
CA GLU A 45 -28.22 -4.56 14.74
C GLU A 45 -27.02 -4.02 15.52
N GLY A 46 -27.22 -3.08 16.44
CA GLY A 46 -26.17 -2.48 17.28
C GLY A 46 -25.80 -3.33 18.49
N ALA A 47 -26.58 -4.38 18.83
CA ALA A 47 -26.48 -5.11 20.09
C ALA A 47 -26.56 -4.19 21.32
N SER A 48 -27.39 -3.14 21.23
CA SER A 48 -27.55 -2.08 22.23
C SER A 48 -28.47 -2.42 23.40
N ASP A 49 -29.00 -3.64 23.40
CA ASP A 49 -29.90 -4.16 24.45
C ASP A 49 -31.12 -3.27 24.71
N PRO A 50 -32.08 -3.18 23.79
CA PRO A 50 -33.28 -2.38 23.96
C PRO A 50 -34.25 -2.95 24.95
N HIS A 51 -34.07 -4.22 25.37
CA HIS A 51 -34.97 -4.91 26.30
C HIS A 51 -34.71 -4.55 27.77
N THR A 52 -33.44 -4.57 28.23
CA THR A 52 -33.13 -4.34 29.63
C THR A 52 -32.62 -2.93 29.91
N ASN A 53 -31.54 -2.53 29.27
CA ASN A 53 -30.92 -1.22 29.44
C ASN A 53 -30.29 -0.78 28.13
N LEU A 54 -30.95 0.09 27.40
CA LEU A 54 -30.48 0.58 26.12
C LEU A 54 -29.14 1.28 26.26
N ARG A 55 -28.10 0.67 25.63
CA ARG A 55 -26.78 1.26 25.53
C ARG A 55 -26.75 2.27 24.41
N LYS A 56 -26.95 3.55 24.71
CA LYS A 56 -26.97 4.62 23.70
C LYS A 56 -25.72 4.66 22.82
N SER A 57 -24.55 4.38 23.39
CA SER A 57 -23.27 4.34 22.63
C SER A 57 -23.18 3.27 21.55
N GLU A 58 -24.08 2.29 21.58
CA GLU A 58 -24.14 1.17 20.64
C GLU A 58 -25.39 1.22 19.75
N CYS A 59 -26.35 2.08 20.07
CA CYS A 59 -27.61 2.22 19.32
C CYS A 59 -27.41 3.08 18.07
N PHE A 60 -27.73 2.54 16.89
CA PHE A 60 -27.70 3.26 15.63
C PHE A 60 -29.03 3.93 15.24
N VAL A 61 -30.02 3.83 16.10
CA VAL A 61 -31.37 4.36 15.84
C VAL A 61 -31.91 3.83 14.50
N CYS A 62 -31.76 2.54 14.26
CA CYS A 62 -32.20 1.87 13.02
C CYS A 62 -33.70 1.55 12.99
N PHE A 63 -34.39 1.73 14.12
CA PHE A 63 -35.83 1.49 14.33
C PHE A 63 -36.31 0.04 14.22
N ASN A 64 -35.49 -0.92 13.81
CA ASN A 64 -35.90 -2.34 13.67
C ASN A 64 -36.59 -2.89 14.93
N CYS A 65 -36.11 -2.49 16.11
CA CYS A 65 -36.69 -2.94 17.36
C CYS A 65 -38.11 -2.34 17.64
N ILE A 66 -38.41 -1.18 17.04
CA ILE A 66 -39.74 -0.55 17.13
C ILE A 66 -40.69 -1.25 16.15
N ASP A 67 -40.26 -1.40 14.89
CA ASP A 67 -41.08 -1.99 13.82
C ASP A 67 -41.42 -3.45 14.09
N ASP A 68 -40.51 -4.21 14.69
CA ASP A 68 -40.70 -5.63 15.02
C ASP A 68 -41.39 -5.85 16.37
N CYS A 69 -41.75 -4.79 17.13
CA CYS A 69 -42.40 -4.92 18.42
C CYS A 69 -43.92 -5.14 18.27
N PRO A 70 -44.47 -6.34 18.54
CA PRO A 70 -45.89 -6.63 18.36
C PRO A 70 -46.82 -5.93 19.33
N HIS A 71 -46.28 -5.29 20.39
CA HIS A 71 -47.03 -4.64 21.45
C HIS A 71 -46.76 -3.14 21.53
N ASP A 72 -46.09 -2.54 20.54
CA ASP A 72 -45.74 -1.12 20.54
C ASP A 72 -45.07 -0.63 21.84
N ALA A 73 -44.36 -1.55 22.51
CA ALA A 73 -43.71 -1.26 23.78
C ALA A 73 -42.43 -0.39 23.64
N LEU A 74 -41.95 -0.19 22.41
CA LEU A 74 -40.80 0.63 22.12
C LEU A 74 -41.21 1.86 21.32
N SER A 75 -40.76 3.03 21.74
CA SER A 75 -41.05 4.30 21.08
C SER A 75 -39.81 5.16 20.92
N PHE A 76 -39.81 6.01 19.90
CA PHE A 76 -38.78 7.02 19.71
C PHE A 76 -39.17 8.29 20.45
N ALA A 77 -38.39 8.68 21.44
CA ALA A 77 -38.67 9.79 22.31
C ALA A 77 -37.59 10.86 22.26
N PHE A 78 -38.03 12.11 22.42
CA PHE A 78 -37.17 13.24 22.71
C PHE A 78 -37.10 13.41 24.22
N ALA A 79 -35.97 13.12 24.82
CA ALA A 79 -35.76 13.22 26.25
C ALA A 79 -34.39 13.76 26.60
N ALA A 80 -34.32 14.67 27.54
CA ALA A 80 -33.06 15.18 28.03
C ALA A 80 -32.21 14.04 28.66
N PRO A 81 -30.88 14.10 28.58
CA PRO A 81 -29.98 13.12 29.22
C PRO A 81 -30.28 13.09 30.73
N VAL A 82 -30.60 11.91 31.27
CA VAL A 82 -30.79 11.72 32.70
C VAL A 82 -29.45 11.47 33.36
N GLU A 83 -29.13 12.14 34.46
CA GLU A 83 -27.79 12.10 35.11
C GLU A 83 -27.29 10.68 35.43
N HIS A 84 -28.21 9.74 35.75
CA HIS A 84 -27.84 8.35 36.06
C HIS A 84 -27.50 7.48 34.85
N GLN A 85 -27.69 7.93 33.61
CA GLN A 85 -27.36 7.16 32.40
C GLN A 85 -25.98 7.47 31.85
N VAL A 86 -25.31 8.49 32.36
CA VAL A 86 -23.93 8.82 32.02
C VAL A 86 -22.99 8.09 32.98
N THR A 87 -22.89 6.78 32.86
CA THR A 87 -21.78 6.07 33.49
C THR A 87 -20.52 6.43 32.69
N TRP A 88 -19.70 7.33 33.21
CA TRP A 88 -18.36 7.50 32.73
C TRP A 88 -17.64 6.15 32.84
N PRO A 89 -16.88 5.72 31.83
CA PRO A 89 -16.05 4.54 32.02
C PRO A 89 -15.23 4.80 33.28
N ASP A 90 -15.28 3.85 34.19
CA ASP A 90 -14.49 3.84 35.42
C ASP A 90 -13.00 3.61 35.00
N VAL A 91 -12.47 4.60 34.32
CA VAL A 91 -11.08 4.63 33.90
C VAL A 91 -10.32 5.08 35.13
N ASP A 92 -9.82 4.11 35.85
CA ASP A 92 -8.83 4.33 36.90
C ASP A 92 -7.90 5.48 36.42
N ARG A 93 -7.89 6.61 37.12
CA ARG A 93 -7.11 7.82 36.73
C ARG A 93 -5.68 7.47 36.36
N ARG A 94 -5.11 6.44 37.02
CA ARG A 94 -3.77 5.90 36.71
C ARG A 94 -3.69 5.28 35.30
N LYS A 95 -4.72 4.56 34.86
CA LYS A 95 -4.77 3.97 33.50
C LYS A 95 -4.92 5.03 32.43
N ALA A 96 -5.69 6.09 32.69
CA ALA A 96 -5.84 7.20 31.75
C ALA A 96 -4.53 7.99 31.60
N VAL A 97 -3.82 8.24 32.72
CA VAL A 97 -2.50 8.87 32.70
C VAL A 97 -1.48 7.99 31.99
N LEU A 98 -1.49 6.68 32.28
CA LEU A 98 -0.60 5.72 31.62
C LEU A 98 -0.87 5.63 30.10
N ALA A 99 -2.14 5.57 29.69
CA ALA A 99 -2.53 5.58 28.28
C ALA A 99 -2.11 6.90 27.57
N GLY A 100 -2.25 8.04 28.26
CA GLY A 100 -1.78 9.34 27.78
C GLY A 100 -0.27 9.39 27.64
N LEU A 101 0.48 8.87 28.61
CA LEU A 101 1.95 8.79 28.56
C LEU A 101 2.42 7.83 27.47
N VAL A 102 1.81 6.66 27.33
CA VAL A 102 2.09 5.71 26.25
C VAL A 102 1.78 6.33 24.89
N GLY A 103 0.65 7.05 24.75
CA GLY A 103 0.30 7.76 23.52
C GLY A 103 1.30 8.87 23.16
N LEU A 104 1.74 9.67 24.14
CA LEU A 104 2.77 10.68 23.95
C LEU A 104 4.12 10.05 23.58
N PHE A 105 4.49 8.95 24.23
CA PHE A 105 5.74 8.24 23.95
C PHE A 105 5.72 7.61 22.55
N THR A 106 4.65 6.93 22.19
CA THR A 106 4.49 6.33 20.83
C THR A 106 4.42 7.39 19.76
N PHE A 107 3.77 8.53 20.01
CA PHE A 107 3.73 9.65 19.06
C PHE A 107 5.11 10.30 18.89
N SER A 108 5.86 10.48 19.98
CA SER A 108 7.23 11.01 19.89
C SER A 108 8.20 10.03 19.24
N PHE A 109 7.98 8.73 19.43
CA PHE A 109 8.76 7.67 18.78
C PHE A 109 8.44 7.56 17.28
N SER A 110 7.17 7.72 16.90
CA SER A 110 6.76 7.73 15.48
C SER A 110 7.34 8.93 14.72
N ARG A 111 7.49 10.09 15.36
CA ARG A 111 8.16 11.27 14.75
C ARG A 111 9.66 11.09 14.54
N ARG A 112 10.33 10.22 15.32
CA ARG A 112 11.74 9.88 15.12
C ARG A 112 11.99 8.76 14.13
N SER A 113 10.94 8.15 13.60
CA SER A 113 11.04 7.06 12.63
C SER A 113 11.64 7.50 11.29
N GLY A 114 11.72 8.79 11.00
CA GLY A 114 12.37 9.32 9.81
C GLY A 114 13.83 8.88 9.61
N ASP A 115 14.57 8.60 10.69
CA ASP A 115 15.93 8.06 10.58
C ASP A 115 15.97 6.53 10.47
N LEU A 116 15.00 5.84 11.07
CA LEU A 116 14.78 4.40 10.86
C LEU A 116 14.25 4.10 9.45
N ASP A 117 13.51 5.03 8.89
CA ASP A 117 12.87 4.95 7.58
C ASP A 117 13.88 4.89 6.42
N LYS A 118 15.04 5.55 6.56
CA LYS A 118 16.12 5.49 5.56
C LYS A 118 16.59 4.05 5.25
N ASN A 119 16.45 3.13 6.20
CA ASN A 119 16.81 1.73 6.00
C ASN A 119 15.66 0.86 5.45
N PHE A 120 14.40 1.25 5.66
CA PHE A 120 13.23 0.54 5.14
C PHE A 120 12.87 0.94 3.70
N GLN A 121 13.15 2.17 3.30
CA GLN A 121 12.79 2.72 1.97
C GLN A 121 13.58 2.11 0.79
N LYS A 122 14.68 1.42 1.03
CA LYS A 122 15.55 0.89 -0.02
C LYS A 122 14.89 -0.15 -0.94
N GLU A 123 13.79 -0.73 -0.52
CA GLU A 123 13.12 -1.81 -1.28
C GLU A 123 11.75 -1.43 -1.86
N VAL A 124 11.22 -0.25 -1.53
CA VAL A 124 9.89 0.16 -1.96
C VAL A 124 9.91 0.65 -3.40
N ILE A 125 9.21 -0.08 -4.27
CA ILE A 125 9.03 0.29 -5.67
C ILE A 125 7.71 1.03 -5.79
N ARG A 126 7.77 2.29 -6.26
CA ARG A 126 6.58 3.12 -6.49
C ARG A 126 6.13 3.07 -7.96
N PRO A 127 4.85 3.34 -8.24
CA PRO A 127 4.36 3.40 -9.61
C PRO A 127 5.09 4.47 -10.45
N PRO A 128 5.15 4.29 -11.79
CA PRO A 128 5.79 5.25 -12.68
C PRO A 128 5.12 6.62 -12.59
N GLY A 129 5.92 7.69 -12.59
CA GLY A 129 5.45 9.05 -12.39
C GLY A 129 5.35 9.47 -10.91
N SER A 130 5.68 8.61 -9.96
CA SER A 130 5.74 9.01 -8.54
C SER A 130 6.83 10.04 -8.31
N VAL A 131 6.53 11.05 -7.48
CA VAL A 131 7.52 12.03 -7.02
C VAL A 131 8.50 11.42 -6.02
N ALA A 132 9.54 12.16 -5.63
CA ALA A 132 10.49 11.70 -4.61
C ALA A 132 9.78 11.26 -3.33
N GLU A 133 10.34 10.28 -2.59
CA GLU A 133 9.62 9.56 -1.52
C GLU A 133 9.05 10.48 -0.44
N THR A 134 9.82 11.47 0.02
CA THR A 134 9.33 12.43 1.01
C THR A 134 8.11 13.22 0.52
N ALA A 135 8.19 13.79 -0.67
CA ALA A 135 7.09 14.51 -1.29
C ALA A 135 5.90 13.57 -1.63
N PHE A 136 6.19 12.30 -1.95
CA PHE A 136 5.17 11.30 -2.19
C PHE A 136 4.33 11.02 -0.93
N LEU A 137 5.00 10.81 0.20
CA LEU A 137 4.34 10.54 1.48
C LEU A 137 3.52 11.75 1.98
N GLU A 138 4.01 12.97 1.75
CA GLU A 138 3.27 14.20 2.07
C GLU A 138 2.01 14.39 1.21
N ARG A 139 2.07 14.04 -0.08
CA ARG A 139 0.96 14.25 -1.03
C ARG A 139 -0.03 13.10 -1.06
N CYS A 140 0.37 11.88 -0.76
CA CYS A 140 -0.49 10.70 -0.86
C CYS A 140 -1.56 10.68 0.24
N ILE A 141 -2.81 10.90 -0.14
CA ILE A 141 -3.98 10.84 0.77
C ILE A 141 -4.53 9.42 0.96
N LYS A 142 -3.86 8.39 0.44
CA LYS A 142 -4.22 6.97 0.64
C LYS A 142 -5.66 6.63 0.17
N CYS A 143 -6.08 7.21 -0.94
CA CYS A 143 -7.45 7.09 -1.48
C CYS A 143 -7.68 5.83 -2.32
N ASP A 144 -6.67 5.01 -2.56
CA ASP A 144 -6.67 3.73 -3.29
C ASP A 144 -7.14 3.79 -4.76
N GLN A 145 -7.33 4.97 -5.35
CA GLN A 145 -7.76 5.10 -6.74
C GLN A 145 -6.76 4.45 -7.71
N CYS A 146 -5.44 4.63 -7.46
CA CYS A 146 -4.38 4.03 -8.28
C CYS A 146 -4.36 2.50 -8.19
N LEU A 147 -4.72 1.91 -7.04
CA LEU A 147 -4.82 0.46 -6.88
C LEU A 147 -5.98 -0.10 -7.71
N ARG A 148 -7.14 0.56 -7.63
CA ARG A 148 -8.37 0.12 -8.31
C ARG A 148 -8.29 0.20 -9.84
N VAL A 149 -7.56 1.18 -10.37
CA VAL A 149 -7.43 1.36 -11.82
C VAL A 149 -6.36 0.48 -12.43
N CYS A 150 -5.50 -0.14 -11.63
CA CYS A 150 -4.39 -0.97 -12.10
C CYS A 150 -4.89 -2.28 -12.73
N PRO A 151 -4.73 -2.48 -14.05
CA PRO A 151 -5.29 -3.65 -14.74
C PRO A 151 -4.59 -4.96 -14.37
N THR A 152 -3.35 -4.89 -13.92
CA THR A 152 -2.52 -6.07 -13.62
C THR A 152 -2.42 -6.35 -12.12
N ASN A 153 -3.08 -5.55 -11.27
CA ASN A 153 -3.04 -5.65 -9.81
C ASN A 153 -1.63 -5.58 -9.20
N VAL A 154 -0.64 -5.03 -9.90
CA VAL A 154 0.71 -4.86 -9.35
C VAL A 154 0.76 -3.87 -8.19
N LEU A 155 -0.15 -2.89 -8.17
CA LEU A 155 -0.26 -1.93 -7.09
C LEU A 155 -1.01 -2.53 -5.89
N GLN A 156 -0.32 -2.57 -4.76
CA GLN A 156 -0.84 -3.08 -3.49
C GLN A 156 -0.66 -2.02 -2.40
N PRO A 157 -1.49 -2.01 -1.35
CA PRO A 157 -1.27 -1.14 -0.22
C PRO A 157 -0.03 -1.60 0.56
N ALA A 158 0.88 -0.68 0.87
CA ALA A 158 2.00 -0.95 1.75
C ALA A 158 1.52 -1.22 3.17
N TRP A 159 2.17 -2.16 3.87
CA TRP A 159 1.98 -2.35 5.30
C TRP A 159 3.05 -1.55 6.06
N PHE A 160 4.18 -2.13 6.32
CA PHE A 160 5.28 -1.49 7.04
C PHE A 160 6.55 -1.35 6.19
N GLU A 161 6.52 -1.79 4.92
CA GLU A 161 7.66 -1.73 4.00
C GLU A 161 8.11 -0.30 3.73
N SER A 162 7.16 0.64 3.82
CA SER A 162 7.39 2.07 3.62
C SER A 162 7.46 2.86 4.93
N GLY A 163 7.69 2.21 6.06
CA GLY A 163 7.61 2.82 7.38
C GLY A 163 6.16 3.08 7.83
N ILE A 164 6.01 3.68 9.01
CA ILE A 164 4.67 3.95 9.61
C ILE A 164 3.91 5.00 8.78
N GLU A 165 4.58 6.02 8.28
CA GLU A 165 3.97 7.07 7.45
C GLU A 165 3.53 6.53 6.09
N GLY A 166 4.26 5.53 5.57
CA GLY A 166 3.99 4.88 4.31
C GLY A 166 2.91 3.80 4.34
N VAL A 167 2.38 3.45 5.51
CA VAL A 167 1.30 2.47 5.64
C VAL A 167 0.10 2.89 4.78
N TRP A 168 -0.45 1.94 4.01
CA TRP A 168 -1.56 2.14 3.07
C TRP A 168 -1.23 2.95 1.81
N THR A 169 0.03 3.32 1.59
CA THR A 169 0.44 3.92 0.32
C THR A 169 0.67 2.87 -0.77
N PRO A 170 0.48 3.19 -2.07
CA PRO A 170 0.64 2.22 -3.14
C PRO A 170 2.09 1.79 -3.33
N VAL A 171 2.34 0.50 -3.34
CA VAL A 171 3.63 -0.12 -3.70
C VAL A 171 3.43 -1.11 -4.84
N MET A 172 4.45 -1.29 -5.65
CA MET A 172 4.44 -2.29 -6.72
C MET A 172 4.90 -3.64 -6.18
N ASN A 173 4.00 -4.63 -6.18
CA ASN A 173 4.31 -6.00 -5.81
C ASN A 173 4.40 -6.87 -7.06
N MET A 174 5.63 -7.12 -7.53
CA MET A 174 5.89 -7.83 -8.77
C MET A 174 5.53 -9.33 -8.72
N ARG A 175 5.16 -9.84 -7.55
CA ARG A 175 4.63 -11.20 -7.42
C ARG A 175 3.14 -11.28 -7.74
N MET A 176 2.41 -10.19 -7.46
CA MET A 176 0.96 -10.12 -7.68
C MET A 176 0.61 -9.70 -9.11
N GLY A 177 1.51 -8.96 -9.77
CA GLY A 177 1.32 -8.47 -11.11
C GLY A 177 2.59 -7.81 -11.66
N TYR A 178 2.44 -7.02 -12.71
CA TYR A 178 3.53 -6.30 -13.36
C TYR A 178 3.03 -4.95 -13.89
N CYS A 179 3.93 -4.01 -14.17
CA CYS A 179 3.55 -2.75 -14.78
C CYS A 179 3.45 -2.91 -16.30
N GLU A 180 2.23 -2.75 -16.82
CA GLU A 180 1.98 -2.79 -18.27
C GLU A 180 2.73 -1.67 -18.98
N LEU A 181 3.41 -1.99 -20.09
CA LEU A 181 4.29 -1.07 -20.83
C LEU A 181 3.53 0.20 -21.26
N ASN A 182 2.39 0.02 -21.89
CA ASN A 182 1.56 1.08 -22.46
C ASN A 182 0.46 1.58 -21.52
N CYS A 183 0.73 1.62 -20.22
CA CYS A 183 -0.25 2.02 -19.22
C CYS A 183 0.31 3.14 -18.31
N THR A 184 -0.48 4.20 -18.11
CA THR A 184 -0.19 5.34 -17.22
C THR A 184 -1.37 5.70 -16.33
N LEU A 185 -2.35 4.80 -16.20
CA LEU A 185 -3.64 5.05 -15.53
C LEU A 185 -3.49 5.49 -14.06
N CYS A 186 -2.51 4.96 -13.33
CA CYS A 186 -2.29 5.32 -11.93
C CYS A 186 -2.03 6.82 -11.73
N GLY A 187 -1.27 7.45 -12.64
CA GLY A 187 -1.03 8.90 -12.62
C GLY A 187 -2.27 9.71 -13.05
N GLN A 188 -3.09 9.16 -13.97
CA GLN A 188 -4.28 9.87 -14.46
C GLN A 188 -5.35 10.04 -13.38
N VAL A 189 -5.47 9.08 -12.45
CA VAL A 189 -6.48 9.10 -11.38
C VAL A 189 -5.99 9.69 -10.07
N CYS A 190 -4.69 10.02 -9.95
CA CYS A 190 -4.14 10.57 -8.71
C CYS A 190 -4.59 12.02 -8.50
N PRO A 191 -5.43 12.33 -7.47
CA PRO A 191 -5.98 13.67 -7.31
C PRO A 191 -4.97 14.67 -6.76
N THR A 192 -3.93 14.21 -6.05
CA THR A 192 -2.96 15.05 -5.35
C THR A 192 -1.64 15.22 -6.10
N GLY A 193 -1.46 14.52 -7.23
CA GLY A 193 -0.21 14.54 -7.96
C GLY A 193 0.96 13.84 -7.24
N ALA A 194 0.70 13.01 -6.23
CA ALA A 194 1.72 12.12 -5.65
C ALA A 194 2.28 11.17 -6.73
N ILE A 195 1.41 10.74 -7.66
CA ILE A 195 1.77 10.11 -8.92
C ILE A 195 1.42 11.11 -10.02
N GLN A 196 2.41 11.64 -10.69
CA GLN A 196 2.24 12.63 -11.74
C GLN A 196 1.60 12.02 -12.99
N LYS A 197 0.83 12.83 -13.70
CA LYS A 197 0.29 12.44 -15.00
C LYS A 197 1.42 12.49 -16.03
N ILE A 198 1.82 11.33 -16.50
CA ILE A 198 2.77 11.18 -17.58
C ILE A 198 2.09 10.58 -18.80
N SER A 199 2.53 10.94 -19.99
CA SER A 199 2.10 10.29 -21.23
C SER A 199 2.81 8.94 -21.42
N ILE A 200 2.33 8.14 -22.37
CA ILE A 200 2.99 6.87 -22.72
C ILE A 200 4.37 7.16 -23.31
N GLU A 201 4.48 8.20 -24.13
CA GLU A 201 5.73 8.64 -24.77
C GLU A 201 6.77 9.04 -23.72
N GLN A 202 6.34 9.79 -22.68
CA GLN A 202 7.20 10.15 -21.54
C GLN A 202 7.63 8.93 -20.75
N LYS A 203 6.70 7.99 -20.52
CA LYS A 203 7.01 6.76 -19.79
C LYS A 203 8.04 5.91 -20.52
N LEU A 204 7.96 5.86 -21.84
CA LEU A 204 8.83 5.04 -22.68
C LEU A 204 10.11 5.76 -23.13
N GLY A 205 10.20 7.09 -22.95
CA GLY A 205 11.31 7.91 -23.42
C GLY A 205 11.40 7.95 -24.94
N ILE A 206 10.25 8.13 -25.62
CA ILE A 206 10.16 8.19 -27.10
C ILE A 206 9.40 9.46 -27.53
N ALA A 207 9.37 9.74 -28.84
CA ALA A 207 8.60 10.82 -29.44
C ALA A 207 8.87 12.21 -28.81
N GLY A 208 10.17 12.57 -28.71
CA GLY A 208 10.64 13.86 -28.16
C GLY A 208 11.06 13.80 -26.69
N PHE A 209 11.07 12.64 -26.09
CA PHE A 209 11.55 12.41 -24.72
C PHE A 209 12.78 11.49 -24.66
N GLU A 210 13.47 11.30 -25.79
CA GLU A 210 14.65 10.43 -25.92
C GLU A 210 15.79 10.88 -24.99
N ASP A 211 15.99 12.19 -24.87
CA ASP A 211 17.03 12.78 -24.00
C ASP A 211 16.80 12.49 -22.51
N LEU A 212 15.55 12.27 -22.11
CA LEU A 212 15.18 11.96 -20.73
C LEU A 212 15.23 10.48 -20.43
N GLY A 213 15.21 9.65 -21.47
CA GLY A 213 15.10 8.21 -21.36
C GLY A 213 13.75 7.73 -20.82
N ALA A 214 13.59 6.42 -20.70
CA ALA A 214 12.40 5.82 -20.14
C ALA A 214 12.29 6.03 -18.62
N VAL A 215 11.07 6.19 -18.14
CA VAL A 215 10.80 6.25 -16.68
C VAL A 215 11.03 4.86 -16.06
N LYS A 216 12.10 4.74 -15.30
CA LYS A 216 12.46 3.51 -14.59
C LYS A 216 11.83 3.49 -13.22
N THR A 217 11.13 2.41 -12.89
CA THR A 217 10.61 2.15 -11.54
C THR A 217 11.62 1.37 -10.68
N GLY A 218 12.67 0.87 -11.32
CA GLY A 218 13.75 0.11 -10.71
C GLY A 218 14.49 -0.74 -11.71
N THR A 219 15.30 -1.67 -11.25
CA THR A 219 16.09 -2.59 -12.07
C THR A 219 15.91 -4.03 -11.63
N ALA A 220 15.86 -4.96 -12.58
CA ALA A 220 15.80 -6.38 -12.31
C ALA A 220 17.19 -6.97 -12.04
N PHE A 221 17.28 -7.88 -11.07
CA PHE A 221 18.50 -8.60 -10.70
C PHE A 221 18.25 -10.10 -10.59
N TYR A 222 19.22 -10.91 -11.01
CA TYR A 222 19.17 -12.35 -10.85
C TYR A 222 19.74 -12.83 -9.53
N ASP A 223 18.99 -13.68 -8.85
CA ASP A 223 19.51 -14.62 -7.88
C ASP A 223 19.99 -15.87 -8.64
N ARG A 224 21.29 -15.89 -8.96
CA ARG A 224 21.89 -16.98 -9.73
C ARG A 224 21.76 -18.34 -9.03
N GLY A 225 21.75 -18.36 -7.70
CA GLY A 225 21.59 -19.58 -6.91
C GLY A 225 20.21 -20.25 -7.03
N ARG A 226 19.24 -19.53 -7.62
CA ARG A 226 17.85 -20.02 -7.80
C ARG A 226 17.42 -20.13 -9.26
N CYS A 227 18.16 -19.50 -10.18
CA CYS A 227 17.82 -19.49 -11.58
C CYS A 227 18.12 -20.85 -12.23
N LEU A 228 17.15 -21.41 -12.95
CA LEU A 228 17.24 -22.75 -13.54
C LEU A 228 18.49 -22.94 -14.40
N PRO A 229 18.83 -22.04 -15.37
CA PRO A 229 20.06 -22.20 -16.16
C PRO A 229 21.35 -21.95 -15.39
N TRP A 230 21.31 -21.24 -14.25
CA TRP A 230 22.49 -20.91 -13.47
C TRP A 230 22.85 -21.97 -12.43
N ALA A 231 21.82 -22.51 -11.76
CA ALA A 231 22.04 -23.37 -10.58
C ALA A 231 21.50 -24.79 -10.72
N MET A 232 20.59 -25.04 -11.67
CA MET A 232 19.85 -26.32 -11.73
C MET A 232 20.02 -27.04 -13.06
N ASP A 233 21.03 -26.70 -13.85
CA ASP A 233 21.37 -27.31 -15.14
C ASP A 233 20.16 -27.48 -16.09
N THR A 234 19.15 -26.60 -15.95
CA THR A 234 17.87 -26.71 -16.65
C THR A 234 17.67 -25.51 -17.57
N ALA A 235 17.36 -25.75 -18.83
CA ALA A 235 17.10 -24.69 -19.82
C ALA A 235 15.84 -23.88 -19.45
N CYS A 236 15.95 -22.55 -19.51
CA CYS A 236 14.83 -21.62 -19.30
C CYS A 236 15.12 -20.30 -20.02
N VAL A 237 14.13 -19.77 -20.72
CA VAL A 237 14.21 -18.50 -21.48
C VAL A 237 13.04 -17.56 -21.19
N VAL A 238 12.15 -17.89 -20.24
CA VAL A 238 10.89 -17.21 -19.99
C VAL A 238 11.08 -15.71 -19.78
N CYS A 239 12.01 -15.29 -18.93
CA CYS A 239 12.23 -13.86 -18.62
C CYS A 239 12.71 -13.05 -19.83
N GLU A 240 13.47 -13.66 -20.76
CA GLU A 240 13.88 -13.03 -22.02
C GLU A 240 12.67 -12.90 -22.99
N GLU A 241 11.84 -13.94 -23.07
CA GLU A 241 10.67 -13.93 -23.96
C GLU A 241 9.65 -12.88 -23.57
N VAL A 242 9.35 -12.78 -22.27
CA VAL A 242 8.34 -11.85 -21.76
C VAL A 242 8.83 -10.41 -21.60
N CYS A 243 10.13 -10.14 -21.77
CA CYS A 243 10.69 -8.79 -21.65
C CYS A 243 10.09 -7.87 -22.73
N PRO A 244 9.38 -6.77 -22.35
CA PRO A 244 8.64 -5.96 -23.31
C PRO A 244 9.47 -4.85 -23.97
N THR A 245 10.69 -4.58 -23.47
CA THR A 245 11.54 -3.50 -24.00
C THR A 245 12.12 -3.86 -25.38
N SER A 246 12.39 -2.83 -26.20
CA SER A 246 13.04 -2.99 -27.49
C SER A 246 14.17 -1.95 -27.60
N PRO A 247 15.46 -2.40 -27.64
CA PRO A 247 15.91 -3.77 -27.50
C PRO A 247 15.55 -4.41 -26.18
N LYS A 248 15.56 -5.75 -26.09
CA LYS A 248 15.25 -6.46 -24.86
C LYS A 248 16.30 -6.19 -23.78
N ALA A 249 15.86 -5.79 -22.59
CA ALA A 249 16.73 -5.62 -21.43
C ALA A 249 17.25 -6.97 -20.89
N ILE A 250 16.54 -8.06 -21.16
CA ILE A 250 16.98 -9.40 -20.79
C ILE A 250 17.47 -10.13 -22.05
N TYR A 251 18.69 -10.59 -22.00
CA TYR A 251 19.34 -11.34 -23.07
C TYR A 251 20.06 -12.56 -22.51
N SER A 252 20.20 -13.61 -23.30
CA SER A 252 20.87 -14.84 -22.88
C SER A 252 22.18 -15.04 -23.60
N ARG A 253 23.18 -15.55 -22.88
CA ARG A 253 24.46 -16.03 -23.48
C ARG A 253 24.53 -17.54 -23.42
N GLN A 254 25.00 -18.15 -24.49
CA GLN A 254 25.30 -19.59 -24.49
C GLN A 254 26.56 -19.85 -23.69
N VAL A 255 26.48 -20.74 -22.72
CA VAL A 255 27.62 -21.12 -21.87
C VAL A 255 27.65 -22.64 -21.79
N GLU A 256 28.86 -23.20 -21.88
CA GLU A 256 29.08 -24.61 -21.61
C GLU A 256 29.25 -24.81 -20.10
N VAL A 257 28.36 -25.57 -19.49
CA VAL A 257 28.41 -25.89 -18.08
C VAL A 257 28.64 -27.37 -17.87
N THR A 258 29.41 -27.72 -16.84
CA THR A 258 29.59 -29.10 -16.45
C THR A 258 28.56 -29.39 -15.34
N THR A 259 27.64 -30.30 -15.61
CA THR A 259 26.62 -30.71 -14.65
C THR A 259 27.24 -31.37 -13.44
N ARG A 260 26.50 -31.50 -12.37
CA ARG A 260 26.92 -32.25 -11.15
C ARG A 260 27.26 -33.72 -11.40
N TYR A 261 26.84 -34.25 -12.55
CA TYR A 261 27.12 -35.61 -12.97
C TYR A 261 28.31 -35.71 -13.96
N GLY A 262 29.01 -34.61 -14.25
CA GLY A 262 30.16 -34.55 -15.14
C GLY A 262 29.81 -34.44 -16.62
N GLU A 263 28.55 -34.28 -16.97
CA GLU A 263 28.12 -34.10 -18.37
C GLU A 263 28.34 -32.66 -18.80
N GLN A 264 28.77 -32.46 -20.06
CA GLN A 264 28.86 -31.13 -20.67
C GLN A 264 27.52 -30.77 -21.31
N LEU A 265 26.94 -29.65 -20.85
CA LEU A 265 25.67 -29.16 -21.33
C LEU A 265 25.79 -27.71 -21.80
N ARG A 266 25.18 -27.38 -22.93
CA ARG A 266 25.09 -26.00 -23.42
C ARG A 266 23.79 -25.39 -22.92
N LEU A 267 23.88 -24.36 -22.07
CA LEU A 267 22.75 -23.64 -21.52
C LEU A 267 22.78 -22.18 -21.95
N ARG A 268 21.58 -21.62 -22.12
CA ARG A 268 21.38 -20.18 -22.29
C ARG A 268 21.19 -19.56 -20.92
N GLN A 269 22.22 -18.89 -20.41
CA GLN A 269 22.18 -18.19 -19.14
C GLN A 269 21.72 -16.76 -19.37
N PRO A 270 20.64 -16.30 -18.67
CA PRO A 270 20.11 -14.98 -18.84
C PRO A 270 20.90 -13.91 -18.06
N TYR A 271 20.96 -12.72 -18.62
CA TYR A 271 21.56 -11.50 -18.09
C TYR A 271 20.57 -10.34 -18.21
N VAL A 272 20.73 -9.31 -17.38
CA VAL A 272 19.96 -8.06 -17.46
C VAL A 272 20.89 -6.94 -17.89
N ASP A 273 20.45 -6.17 -18.86
CA ASP A 273 21.01 -4.86 -19.17
C ASP A 273 20.30 -3.81 -18.30
N PRO A 274 20.98 -3.21 -17.31
CA PRO A 274 20.37 -2.25 -16.42
C PRO A 274 20.03 -0.92 -17.09
N GLU A 275 20.68 -0.58 -18.20
CA GLU A 275 20.39 0.67 -18.91
C GLU A 275 19.06 0.60 -19.64
N VAL A 276 18.74 -0.53 -20.22
CA VAL A 276 17.48 -0.78 -20.96
C VAL A 276 16.34 -1.20 -20.04
N CYS A 277 16.66 -1.77 -18.86
CA CYS A 277 15.65 -2.25 -17.92
C CYS A 277 14.85 -1.09 -17.30
N ILE A 278 13.52 -1.12 -17.44
CA ILE A 278 12.59 -0.13 -16.88
C ILE A 278 11.95 -0.56 -15.56
N GLY A 279 12.25 -1.76 -15.06
CA GLY A 279 11.72 -2.26 -13.80
C GLY A 279 10.22 -2.64 -13.83
N CYS A 280 9.66 -2.98 -15.00
CA CYS A 280 8.23 -3.30 -15.14
C CYS A 280 7.77 -4.53 -14.35
N GLY A 281 8.68 -5.46 -14.00
CA GLY A 281 8.41 -6.61 -13.14
C GLY A 281 7.80 -7.82 -13.82
N ILE A 282 7.54 -7.81 -15.14
CA ILE A 282 6.95 -8.95 -15.84
C ILE A 282 7.83 -10.20 -15.75
N CYS A 283 9.17 -10.02 -15.80
CA CYS A 283 10.13 -11.11 -15.67
C CYS A 283 10.07 -11.78 -14.26
N GLU A 284 9.84 -10.99 -13.21
CA GLU A 284 9.65 -11.51 -11.85
C GLU A 284 8.31 -12.22 -11.73
N HIS A 285 7.24 -11.62 -12.26
CA HIS A 285 5.90 -12.19 -12.24
C HIS A 285 5.83 -13.55 -12.93
N GLU A 286 6.39 -13.66 -14.14
CA GLU A 286 6.34 -14.85 -14.97
C GLU A 286 7.41 -15.91 -14.63
N CYS A 287 8.35 -15.59 -13.72
CA CYS A 287 9.40 -16.53 -13.34
C CYS A 287 8.81 -17.88 -12.88
N PRO A 288 9.23 -19.02 -13.45
CA PRO A 288 8.70 -20.35 -13.10
C PRO A 288 9.10 -20.81 -11.70
N VAL A 289 10.15 -20.25 -11.11
CA VAL A 289 10.55 -20.52 -9.71
C VAL A 289 9.57 -19.80 -8.78
N ARG A 290 8.60 -20.53 -8.20
CA ARG A 290 7.42 -19.93 -7.57
C ARG A 290 7.60 -19.48 -6.11
N ASP A 291 8.38 -20.18 -5.30
CA ASP A 291 8.56 -19.86 -3.87
C ASP A 291 9.31 -18.53 -3.66
N HIS A 292 10.54 -18.44 -4.12
CA HIS A 292 11.34 -17.23 -4.24
C HIS A 292 11.80 -17.07 -5.69
N ARG A 293 11.33 -16.03 -6.34
CA ARG A 293 11.67 -15.76 -7.74
C ARG A 293 13.18 -15.67 -7.93
N ALA A 294 13.66 -16.28 -9.01
CA ALA A 294 15.07 -16.21 -9.38
C ALA A 294 15.49 -14.85 -9.97
N ILE A 295 14.54 -14.05 -10.39
CA ILE A 295 14.74 -12.67 -10.83
C ILE A 295 13.82 -11.78 -10.00
N ARG A 296 14.34 -10.65 -9.54
CA ARG A 296 13.59 -9.68 -8.73
C ARG A 296 13.87 -8.28 -9.21
N VAL A 297 12.85 -7.45 -9.17
CA VAL A 297 12.99 -6.01 -9.37
C VAL A 297 13.25 -5.34 -8.03
N THR A 298 14.19 -4.43 -8.02
CA THR A 298 14.51 -3.57 -6.88
C THR A 298 14.37 -2.11 -7.28
N ALA A 299 14.22 -1.21 -6.33
CA ALA A 299 14.13 0.23 -6.61
C ALA A 299 15.46 0.87 -7.05
N VAL A 300 16.53 0.08 -7.17
CA VAL A 300 17.85 0.57 -7.64
C VAL A 300 17.74 1.02 -9.10
N GLY A 301 18.25 2.22 -9.40
CA GLY A 301 18.17 2.81 -10.74
C GLY A 301 16.83 3.43 -11.10
N GLU A 302 15.92 3.65 -10.11
CA GLU A 302 14.67 4.36 -10.37
C GLU A 302 14.89 5.84 -10.70
N THR A 303 14.12 6.37 -11.65
CA THR A 303 14.27 7.77 -12.14
C THR A 303 13.89 8.83 -11.12
N ARG A 304 13.07 8.51 -10.12
CA ARG A 304 12.60 9.47 -9.12
C ARG A 304 13.59 9.73 -7.96
N SER A 305 14.66 8.95 -7.84
CA SER A 305 15.63 9.08 -6.75
C SER A 305 17.04 9.20 -7.29
N VAL A 306 17.74 10.24 -6.88
CA VAL A 306 19.19 10.43 -7.17
C VAL A 306 20.08 9.54 -6.30
N ASP A 307 19.60 9.11 -5.14
CA ASP A 307 20.39 8.32 -4.17
C ASP A 307 20.47 6.83 -4.52
N ARG A 308 19.63 6.36 -5.43
CA ARG A 308 19.51 4.95 -5.81
C ARG A 308 20.14 4.64 -7.19
N THR A 309 21.16 5.38 -7.55
CA THR A 309 21.88 5.16 -8.81
C THR A 309 22.64 3.84 -8.80
N LEU A 310 22.71 3.18 -9.96
CA LEU A 310 23.54 2.02 -10.16
C LEU A 310 25.01 2.47 -10.26
N LEU A 311 25.82 2.11 -9.27
CA LEU A 311 27.24 2.48 -9.23
C LEU A 311 28.03 1.94 -10.44
N LEU A 312 27.55 0.87 -11.08
CA LEU A 312 28.18 0.29 -12.26
C LEU A 312 28.12 1.19 -13.51
N SER A 313 27.09 2.05 -13.60
CA SER A 313 27.00 3.05 -14.67
C SER A 313 28.00 4.21 -14.52
N LEU A 314 28.60 4.35 -13.33
CA LEU A 314 29.62 5.38 -13.06
C LEU A 314 31.04 4.97 -13.46
N VAL A 315 31.27 3.69 -13.75
CA VAL A 315 32.62 3.17 -14.04
C VAL A 315 32.98 3.25 -15.54
N GLU A 316 31.99 3.32 -16.44
CA GLU A 316 32.19 3.38 -17.88
C GLU A 316 31.88 4.74 -18.53
N GLY A 317 31.32 5.68 -17.79
CA GLY A 317 31.00 7.03 -18.26
C GLY A 317 32.04 8.02 -17.78
N ASP A 318 32.84 8.54 -18.67
CA ASP A 318 33.70 9.72 -18.49
C ASP A 318 32.90 10.80 -17.74
N GLY A 319 33.57 11.52 -16.80
CA GLY A 319 32.98 12.48 -15.88
C GLY A 319 32.13 13.63 -16.47
N GLU A 320 31.95 13.69 -17.77
CA GLU A 320 31.10 14.64 -18.49
C GLU A 320 29.59 14.35 -18.36
N ASN A 321 29.18 13.07 -18.28
CA ASN A 321 27.74 12.74 -18.16
C ASN A 321 27.17 12.98 -16.76
N ASN A 322 27.97 12.86 -15.72
CA ASN A 322 27.54 13.19 -14.35
C ASN A 322 27.37 14.70 -14.15
N ALA A 323 28.16 15.52 -14.83
CA ALA A 323 28.01 16.99 -14.78
C ALA A 323 26.72 17.46 -15.51
N ARG A 324 26.27 16.72 -16.54
CA ARG A 324 25.02 17.02 -17.25
C ARG A 324 23.78 16.70 -16.43
N LEU A 325 23.80 15.62 -15.64
CA LEU A 325 22.67 15.26 -14.75
C LEU A 325 22.59 16.17 -13.51
N ALA A 326 23.75 16.57 -12.96
CA ALA A 326 23.81 17.48 -11.80
C ALA A 326 23.62 18.96 -12.16
N GLY A 327 23.85 19.35 -13.43
CA GLY A 327 23.81 20.73 -13.90
C GLY A 327 22.56 21.14 -14.67
N ASN A 328 21.59 20.26 -14.87
CA ASN A 328 20.36 20.63 -15.58
C ASN A 328 19.31 21.17 -14.59
N PRO A 329 19.07 22.51 -14.55
CA PRO A 329 18.13 23.13 -13.63
C PRO A 329 16.69 22.62 -13.80
N GLU A 330 16.29 22.19 -15.00
CA GLU A 330 14.96 21.63 -15.26
C GLU A 330 14.72 20.26 -14.60
N ILE A 331 15.79 19.50 -14.31
CA ILE A 331 15.71 18.24 -13.56
C ILE A 331 15.55 18.55 -12.06
N ALA A 332 16.23 19.57 -11.56
CA ALA A 332 16.13 20.01 -10.18
C ALA A 332 14.72 20.55 -9.86
N GLU A 333 14.11 21.32 -10.73
CA GLU A 333 12.74 21.84 -10.57
C GLU A 333 11.68 20.74 -10.63
N ARG A 334 11.89 19.65 -11.37
CA ARG A 334 10.98 18.50 -11.39
C ARG A 334 11.00 17.67 -10.10
N HIS A 335 12.10 17.74 -9.35
CA HIS A 335 12.26 16.99 -8.09
C HIS A 335 11.91 17.81 -6.86
N THR A 336 11.88 19.15 -6.95
CA THR A 336 11.61 20.03 -5.80
C THR A 336 10.16 20.46 -5.69
N GLY A 337 9.29 20.17 -6.67
CA GLY A 337 7.84 20.39 -6.57
C GLY A 337 7.44 21.81 -6.23
N ALA A 338 7.99 22.80 -6.93
CA ALA A 338 7.46 24.16 -6.91
C ALA A 338 6.23 24.29 -7.81
#